data_329615d7ed3cfabe3e5de19ad21a02f1
#
_entry.id   329615d7ed3cfabe3e5de19ad21a02f1
#
_cell.length_a   1.000
_cell.length_b   1.000
_cell.length_c   1.000
_cell.angle_alpha   90.00
_cell.angle_beta   90.00
_cell.angle_gamma   90.00
#
_symmetry.space_group_name_H-M   'P 1'
#
loop_
_entity.id
_entity.type
_entity.pdbx_description
1 polymer ?
#
loop_
_entity_poly.entity_id
_entity_poly.type
_entity_poly.pdbx_seq_one_letter_code
_entity_poly.pdbx_strand_id
1 'polypeptide(L)'
;MKIESKRVLGERLAASLIGITLVASLAVPAARTGQNTTVALIEVPVRVFDGTRFVDDLKLGDFEIYEDGYPIPPESLFLVKGRSIARREGPETFQPNTSRTYYLMFQTVDWDPKLTDTVDHLFSSVLIAGDAMTLVTPTKPYALQKDALATKSSSQLSKAMQNILKKDILSGGGQYRDITRELVRLTRSIGNVGAVGAGASDEIEREIDSESTMGFGLEQQIDHYRNALMTMESLRLVDEKKLLAFANLLKTVPGRKTIFLFYAREYRPEINPKAIQTLMSLYQDNPTILGNLMDLFLLYKHETTFNSELVKKAFADAGIVFHFIFMERKSQRVFGAFMREQSEDIFPGFRDIAAATGGITEISQNPGASFARASAASADYYLLCYIPPASGAGSGFRTIQVKVNKPGAAYTVVNRLGYFAR
;
A
#
# COMPACT_ATOMS: atom_id res chain seq x y z
N MET A 1 27.59 -7.73 10.88
CA MET A 1 26.46 -8.15 10.05
C MET A 1 26.80 -7.80 8.60
N LYS A 2 27.33 -8.77 7.82
CA LYS A 2 27.60 -8.54 6.41
C LYS A 2 26.29 -8.62 5.63
N ILE A 3 25.77 -7.48 5.23
CA ILE A 3 24.71 -7.35 4.23
C ILE A 3 25.46 -7.09 2.92
N GLU A 4 25.49 -8.06 2.04
CA GLU A 4 26.12 -7.88 0.72
C GLU A 4 25.30 -6.86 -0.09
N SER A 5 25.85 -5.66 -0.24
CA SER A 5 25.38 -4.68 -1.20
C SER A 5 26.12 -4.90 -2.51
N LYS A 6 25.49 -5.51 -3.51
CA LYS A 6 25.98 -5.42 -4.88
C LYS A 6 25.70 -4.02 -5.42
N ARG A 7 26.76 -3.23 -5.59
CA ARG A 7 26.75 -1.97 -6.35
C ARG A 7 26.44 -2.29 -7.81
N VAL A 8 25.33 -1.77 -8.32
CA VAL A 8 25.12 -1.58 -9.76
C VAL A 8 25.21 -0.10 -10.04
N LEU A 9 26.05 0.21 -11.01
CA LEU A 9 26.50 1.51 -11.50
C LEU A 9 25.33 2.36 -12.01
N GLY A 10 25.44 3.68 -11.79
CA GLY A 10 24.42 4.69 -11.87
C GLY A 10 23.68 4.84 -13.18
N GLU A 11 22.44 5.23 -13.00
CA GLU A 11 21.79 6.28 -13.78
C GLU A 11 20.76 6.98 -12.88
N ARG A 12 20.83 8.29 -12.84
CA ARG A 12 19.95 9.16 -12.05
C ARG A 12 18.57 9.15 -12.69
N LEU A 13 17.66 8.33 -12.15
CA LEU A 13 16.23 8.41 -12.45
C LEU A 13 15.53 8.95 -11.22
N ALA A 14 14.75 10.01 -11.41
CA ALA A 14 13.89 10.61 -10.41
C ALA A 14 13.10 9.53 -9.66
N ALA A 15 13.25 9.50 -8.34
CA ALA A 15 12.59 8.52 -7.49
C ALA A 15 11.10 8.84 -7.42
N SER A 16 10.31 8.17 -8.26
CA SER A 16 8.88 8.00 -8.03
C SER A 16 8.68 7.27 -6.70
N LEU A 17 7.79 7.73 -5.85
CA LEU A 17 7.54 7.24 -4.49
C LEU A 17 7.08 5.77 -4.43
N ILE A 18 6.87 5.08 -5.56
CA ILE A 18 6.66 3.64 -5.64
C ILE A 18 7.71 3.04 -6.59
N GLY A 19 8.98 3.37 -6.35
CA GLY A 19 10.11 2.74 -7.04
C GLY A 19 10.44 1.38 -6.43
N ILE A 20 9.68 0.32 -6.74
CA ILE A 20 10.11 -1.05 -6.47
C ILE A 20 11.19 -1.41 -7.47
N THR A 21 12.44 -1.13 -7.15
CA THR A 21 13.58 -1.71 -7.86
C THR A 21 13.73 -3.16 -7.40
N LEU A 22 13.04 -4.06 -8.09
CA LEU A 22 13.15 -5.49 -7.87
C LEU A 22 14.44 -5.99 -8.55
N VAL A 23 15.53 -6.15 -7.78
CA VAL A 23 16.69 -6.90 -8.26
C VAL A 23 16.36 -8.38 -8.10
N ALA A 24 15.88 -8.98 -9.19
CA ALA A 24 15.67 -10.41 -9.27
C ALA A 24 17.05 -11.14 -9.36
N SER A 25 17.46 -11.77 -8.28
CA SER A 25 18.35 -12.90 -8.32
C SER A 25 17.81 -13.98 -7.39
N LEU A 26 16.73 -14.64 -7.85
CA LEU A 26 16.27 -15.89 -7.29
C LEU A 26 16.63 -16.99 -8.29
N ALA A 27 17.63 -17.81 -7.95
CA ALA A 27 17.83 -19.07 -8.63
C ALA A 27 16.63 -19.97 -8.31
N VAL A 28 15.76 -20.18 -9.30
CA VAL A 28 14.67 -21.14 -9.24
C VAL A 28 15.27 -22.52 -9.54
N PRO A 29 15.14 -23.52 -8.65
CA PRO A 29 15.48 -24.90 -9.04
C PRO A 29 14.43 -25.37 -10.06
N ALA A 30 14.89 -25.80 -11.23
CA ALA A 30 14.06 -26.39 -12.26
C ALA A 30 13.36 -27.66 -11.72
N ALA A 31 12.05 -27.61 -11.59
CA ALA A 31 11.23 -28.77 -11.29
C ALA A 31 11.11 -29.62 -12.54
N ARG A 32 11.45 -30.90 -12.43
CA ARG A 32 11.29 -31.92 -13.48
C ARG A 32 9.79 -32.11 -13.74
N THR A 33 9.38 -31.90 -14.97
CA THR A 33 8.03 -32.17 -15.50
C THR A 33 7.82 -33.66 -15.65
N GLY A 34 7.10 -34.25 -14.68
CA GLY A 34 6.36 -35.49 -14.92
C GLY A 34 4.98 -35.13 -15.45
N GLN A 35 4.62 -35.56 -16.65
CA GLN A 35 3.26 -35.46 -17.18
C GLN A 35 2.33 -36.44 -16.42
N ASN A 36 1.85 -36.01 -15.26
CA ASN A 36 0.60 -36.50 -14.72
C ASN A 36 -0.45 -35.45 -15.03
N THR A 37 -1.57 -35.84 -15.59
CA THR A 37 -2.78 -35.00 -15.74
C THR A 37 -3.26 -34.63 -14.35
N THR A 38 -2.61 -33.66 -13.73
CA THR A 38 -3.00 -33.14 -12.43
C THR A 38 -4.19 -32.24 -12.67
N VAL A 39 -5.36 -32.70 -12.28
CA VAL A 39 -6.56 -31.86 -12.20
C VAL A 39 -6.18 -30.61 -11.40
N ALA A 40 -6.29 -29.46 -12.03
CA ALA A 40 -5.90 -28.20 -11.38
C ALA A 40 -6.86 -27.91 -10.23
N LEU A 41 -6.39 -28.14 -9.00
CA LEU A 41 -7.14 -27.85 -7.78
C LEU A 41 -7.03 -26.36 -7.47
N ILE A 42 -8.17 -25.70 -7.26
CA ILE A 42 -8.21 -24.29 -6.86
C ILE A 42 -8.24 -24.19 -5.35
N GLU A 43 -7.23 -23.53 -4.79
CA GLU A 43 -7.12 -23.26 -3.36
C GLU A 43 -7.75 -21.89 -3.03
N VAL A 44 -8.69 -21.86 -2.08
CA VAL A 44 -9.39 -20.67 -1.63
C VAL A 44 -9.18 -20.47 -0.14
N PRO A 45 -8.28 -19.60 0.29
CA PRO A 45 -8.17 -19.22 1.68
C PRO A 45 -9.42 -18.45 2.11
N VAL A 46 -10.09 -18.93 3.16
CA VAL A 46 -11.34 -18.36 3.69
C VAL A 46 -11.19 -18.09 5.17
N ARG A 47 -11.66 -16.92 5.60
CA ARG A 47 -11.74 -16.58 7.02
C ARG A 47 -13.19 -16.29 7.37
N VAL A 48 -13.63 -16.82 8.49
CA VAL A 48 -14.99 -16.66 8.97
C VAL A 48 -14.96 -16.07 10.36
N PHE A 49 -15.70 -15.00 10.55
CA PHE A 49 -15.72 -14.26 11.81
C PHE A 49 -17.13 -14.16 12.35
N ASP A 50 -17.23 -14.31 13.68
CA ASP A 50 -18.37 -13.92 14.50
C ASP A 50 -17.96 -12.63 15.24
N GLY A 51 -18.43 -11.48 14.74
CA GLY A 51 -17.86 -10.19 15.12
C GLY A 51 -16.37 -10.08 14.77
N THR A 52 -15.52 -10.04 15.80
CA THR A 52 -14.05 -10.00 15.62
C THR A 52 -13.36 -11.35 15.84
N ARG A 53 -14.10 -12.36 16.33
CA ARG A 53 -13.56 -13.66 16.67
C ARG A 53 -13.54 -14.57 15.44
N PHE A 54 -12.40 -15.17 15.14
CA PHE A 54 -12.30 -16.24 14.15
C PHE A 54 -13.09 -17.47 14.60
N VAL A 55 -13.91 -18.02 13.71
CA VAL A 55 -14.72 -19.22 13.93
C VAL A 55 -13.93 -20.41 13.42
N ASP A 56 -13.56 -21.36 14.27
CA ASP A 56 -12.68 -22.49 13.95
C ASP A 56 -13.34 -23.88 14.03
N ASP A 57 -14.66 -23.93 14.26
CA ASP A 57 -15.45 -25.16 14.40
C ASP A 57 -16.23 -25.56 13.14
N LEU A 58 -16.14 -24.78 12.04
CA LEU A 58 -16.87 -25.06 10.80
C LEU A 58 -16.31 -26.29 10.08
N LYS A 59 -17.20 -27.10 9.52
CA LYS A 59 -16.90 -28.33 8.76
C LYS A 59 -17.02 -28.06 7.25
N LEU A 60 -16.53 -29.01 6.44
CA LEU A 60 -16.60 -28.93 4.98
C LEU A 60 -18.03 -28.69 4.48
N GLY A 61 -19.02 -29.38 5.05
CA GLY A 61 -20.42 -29.25 4.69
C GLY A 61 -21.09 -27.93 5.07
N ASP A 62 -20.45 -27.11 5.90
CA ASP A 62 -20.96 -25.77 6.25
C ASP A 62 -20.63 -24.73 5.17
N PHE A 63 -19.78 -25.06 4.20
CA PHE A 63 -19.32 -24.13 3.16
C PHE A 63 -19.98 -24.39 1.81
N GLU A 64 -20.39 -23.30 1.16
CA GLU A 64 -20.83 -23.28 -0.23
C GLU A 64 -19.87 -22.40 -1.04
N ILE A 65 -19.34 -22.93 -2.15
CA ILE A 65 -18.48 -22.18 -3.08
C ILE A 65 -19.25 -21.88 -4.35
N TYR A 66 -19.15 -20.67 -4.82
CA TYR A 66 -19.71 -20.24 -6.10
C TYR A 66 -18.58 -19.70 -6.98
N GLU A 67 -18.47 -20.22 -8.22
CA GLU A 67 -17.61 -19.68 -9.26
C GLU A 67 -18.48 -19.06 -10.35
N ASP A 68 -18.28 -17.77 -10.62
CA ASP A 68 -19.11 -16.98 -11.56
C ASP A 68 -20.63 -17.10 -11.29
N GLY A 69 -20.99 -17.25 -10.01
CA GLY A 69 -22.38 -17.41 -9.56
C GLY A 69 -22.93 -18.84 -9.61
N TYR A 70 -22.18 -19.81 -10.13
CA TYR A 70 -22.58 -21.22 -10.17
C TYR A 70 -22.03 -21.98 -8.95
N PRO A 71 -22.86 -22.78 -8.27
CA PRO A 71 -22.41 -23.55 -7.11
C PRO A 71 -21.47 -24.67 -7.52
N ILE A 72 -20.38 -24.82 -6.76
CA ILE A 72 -19.39 -25.88 -6.95
C ILE A 72 -19.14 -26.55 -5.59
N PRO A 73 -19.20 -27.90 -5.52
CA PRO A 73 -18.93 -28.59 -4.27
C PRO A 73 -17.45 -28.44 -3.87
N PRO A 74 -17.16 -28.10 -2.60
CA PRO A 74 -15.80 -28.15 -2.08
C PRO A 74 -15.36 -29.63 -1.93
N GLU A 75 -14.12 -29.92 -2.39
CA GLU A 75 -13.53 -31.26 -2.32
C GLU A 75 -12.83 -31.52 -0.97
N SER A 76 -12.18 -30.50 -0.41
CA SER A 76 -11.46 -30.61 0.84
C SER A 76 -11.40 -29.31 1.61
N LEU A 77 -11.25 -29.45 2.94
CA LEU A 77 -11.08 -28.37 3.88
C LEU A 77 -9.85 -28.62 4.76
N PHE A 78 -9.05 -27.60 4.94
CA PHE A 78 -7.97 -27.59 5.92
C PHE A 78 -8.15 -26.38 6.84
N LEU A 79 -8.21 -26.63 8.15
CA LEU A 79 -8.06 -25.54 9.13
C LEU A 79 -6.57 -25.32 9.39
N VAL A 80 -6.07 -24.18 8.96
CA VAL A 80 -4.68 -23.80 9.14
C VAL A 80 -4.58 -22.79 10.29
N LYS A 81 -3.79 -23.12 11.30
CA LYS A 81 -3.45 -22.23 12.42
C LYS A 81 -1.95 -21.89 12.34
N GLY A 82 -1.67 -20.62 12.05
CA GLY A 82 -0.30 -20.19 11.75
C GLY A 82 0.30 -20.92 10.55
N ARG A 83 1.15 -21.94 10.77
CA ARG A 83 1.75 -22.80 9.72
C ARG A 83 1.29 -24.26 9.80
N SER A 84 0.53 -24.59 10.82
CA SER A 84 0.16 -25.98 11.10
C SER A 84 -1.25 -26.27 10.60
N ILE A 85 -1.45 -27.42 9.99
CA ILE A 85 -2.76 -27.92 9.66
C ILE A 85 -3.35 -28.54 10.94
N ALA A 86 -4.30 -27.82 11.57
CA ALA A 86 -4.93 -28.26 12.81
C ALA A 86 -6.06 -29.27 12.57
N ARG A 87 -6.73 -29.20 11.41
CA ARG A 87 -7.81 -30.13 11.03
C ARG A 87 -7.85 -30.27 9.52
N ARG A 88 -8.23 -31.44 9.06
CA ARG A 88 -8.41 -31.80 7.66
C ARG A 88 -9.71 -32.56 7.46
N GLU A 89 -10.41 -32.25 6.37
CA GLU A 89 -11.57 -32.98 5.89
C GLU A 89 -11.45 -33.16 4.37
N GLY A 90 -11.76 -34.35 3.85
CA GLY A 90 -11.67 -34.70 2.43
C GLY A 90 -10.54 -35.70 2.12
N PRO A 91 -10.26 -35.97 0.84
CA PRO A 91 -9.31 -37.00 0.40
C PRO A 91 -7.87 -36.72 0.86
N GLU A 92 -7.12 -37.81 1.10
CA GLU A 92 -5.71 -37.69 1.60
C GLU A 92 -4.69 -37.34 0.55
N THR A 93 -5.05 -37.24 -0.71
CA THR A 93 -4.15 -37.12 -1.84
C THR A 93 -3.49 -35.75 -1.98
N PHE A 94 -4.04 -34.70 -1.33
CA PHE A 94 -3.53 -33.34 -1.43
C PHE A 94 -3.01 -32.84 -0.09
N GLN A 95 -1.80 -32.25 -0.11
CA GLN A 95 -1.22 -31.57 1.04
C GLN A 95 -0.88 -30.12 0.65
N PRO A 96 -1.59 -29.13 1.23
CA PRO A 96 -1.36 -27.74 0.90
C PRO A 96 -0.04 -27.22 1.43
N ASN A 97 0.53 -26.26 0.71
CA ASN A 97 1.72 -25.55 1.18
C ASN A 97 1.33 -24.45 2.16
N THR A 98 1.69 -24.60 3.43
CA THR A 98 1.40 -23.64 4.51
C THR A 98 2.57 -22.69 4.81
N SER A 99 3.59 -22.61 3.94
CA SER A 99 4.67 -21.63 4.09
C SER A 99 4.13 -20.19 4.02
N ARG A 100 4.75 -19.29 4.77
CA ARG A 100 4.32 -17.88 4.84
C ARG A 100 5.44 -16.96 4.37
N THR A 101 5.07 -16.00 3.53
CA THR A 101 5.95 -14.93 3.08
C THR A 101 5.28 -13.59 3.34
N TYR A 102 5.98 -12.72 4.04
CA TYR A 102 5.51 -11.39 4.43
C TYR A 102 6.23 -10.31 3.66
N TYR A 103 5.48 -9.31 3.21
CA TYR A 103 5.99 -8.09 2.60
C TYR A 103 5.47 -6.91 3.39
N LEU A 104 6.38 -6.15 4.02
CA LEU A 104 6.04 -4.90 4.68
C LEU A 104 6.52 -3.76 3.81
N MET A 105 5.58 -2.99 3.28
CA MET A 105 5.83 -1.87 2.38
C MET A 105 5.53 -0.56 3.10
N PHE A 106 6.49 0.36 3.13
CA PHE A 106 6.36 1.63 3.83
C PHE A 106 6.38 2.78 2.83
N GLN A 107 5.22 3.42 2.69
CA GLN A 107 5.01 4.61 1.87
C GLN A 107 4.76 5.79 2.80
N THR A 108 5.84 6.32 3.34
CA THR A 108 5.84 7.48 4.24
C THR A 108 7.10 8.31 4.03
N VAL A 109 6.96 9.62 4.10
CA VAL A 109 8.05 10.58 3.89
C VAL A 109 8.74 10.99 5.20
N ASP A 110 8.08 10.73 6.34
CA ASP A 110 8.59 11.05 7.67
C ASP A 110 8.55 9.83 8.58
N TRP A 111 9.51 9.74 9.48
CA TRP A 111 9.53 8.74 10.52
C TRP A 111 8.45 9.01 11.58
N ASP A 112 7.55 8.05 11.79
CA ASP A 112 6.64 8.03 12.94
C ASP A 112 7.21 7.09 14.02
N PRO A 113 7.48 7.56 15.24
CA PRO A 113 7.97 6.72 16.33
C PRO A 113 7.08 5.51 16.64
N LYS A 114 5.78 5.59 16.37
CA LYS A 114 4.84 4.48 16.57
C LYS A 114 5.05 3.30 15.61
N LEU A 115 5.84 3.47 14.54
CA LEU A 115 6.28 2.36 13.70
C LEU A 115 7.24 1.42 14.45
N THR A 116 7.85 1.87 15.55
CA THR A 116 8.63 1.01 16.43
C THR A 116 7.79 -0.16 16.95
N ASP A 117 6.57 0.13 17.44
CA ASP A 117 5.65 -0.88 17.98
C ASP A 117 5.24 -1.89 16.88
N THR A 118 5.10 -1.43 15.63
CA THR A 118 4.82 -2.30 14.47
C THR A 118 5.94 -3.32 14.28
N VAL A 119 7.20 -2.87 14.31
CA VAL A 119 8.37 -3.73 14.09
C VAL A 119 8.59 -4.66 15.28
N ASP A 120 8.38 -4.19 16.49
CA ASP A 120 8.47 -5.01 17.71
C ASP A 120 7.41 -6.12 17.69
N HIS A 121 6.16 -5.80 17.38
CA HIS A 121 5.09 -6.79 17.27
C HIS A 121 5.35 -7.80 16.15
N LEU A 122 5.91 -7.39 15.01
CA LEU A 122 6.28 -8.27 13.91
C LEU A 122 7.22 -9.39 14.38
N PHE A 123 8.31 -9.05 15.08
CA PHE A 123 9.31 -10.03 15.51
C PHE A 123 8.95 -10.77 16.80
N SER A 124 8.11 -10.20 17.65
CA SER A 124 7.70 -10.86 18.91
C SER A 124 6.50 -11.80 18.75
N SER A 125 5.60 -11.52 17.79
CA SER A 125 4.28 -12.15 17.77
C SER A 125 3.85 -12.70 16.41
N VAL A 126 4.39 -12.19 15.30
CA VAL A 126 3.92 -12.55 13.95
C VAL A 126 4.85 -13.55 13.27
N LEU A 127 6.14 -13.25 13.23
CA LEU A 127 7.14 -14.08 12.54
C LEU A 127 7.59 -15.26 13.41
N ILE A 128 7.62 -16.44 12.82
CA ILE A 128 8.16 -17.66 13.43
C ILE A 128 9.25 -18.24 12.54
N ALA A 129 10.06 -19.15 13.09
CA ALA A 129 11.12 -19.81 12.34
C ALA A 129 10.59 -20.46 11.06
N GLY A 130 11.28 -20.23 9.95
CA GLY A 130 10.91 -20.70 8.60
C GLY A 130 9.97 -19.76 7.83
N ASP A 131 9.50 -18.63 8.39
CA ASP A 131 8.84 -17.59 7.61
C ASP A 131 9.85 -16.81 6.77
N ALA A 132 9.41 -16.38 5.59
CA ALA A 132 10.15 -15.43 4.77
C ALA A 132 9.57 -14.03 4.95
N MET A 133 10.44 -13.01 4.95
CA MET A 133 10.01 -11.62 5.07
C MET A 133 10.87 -10.71 4.19
N THR A 134 10.21 -9.78 3.52
CA THR A 134 10.84 -8.68 2.78
C THR A 134 10.30 -7.35 3.29
N LEU A 135 11.21 -6.48 3.72
CA LEU A 135 10.93 -5.09 4.02
C LEU A 135 11.12 -4.27 2.75
N VAL A 136 10.11 -3.53 2.33
CA VAL A 136 10.20 -2.58 1.20
C VAL A 136 10.13 -1.17 1.77
N THR A 137 11.25 -0.46 1.68
CA THR A 137 11.39 0.92 2.10
C THR A 137 11.30 1.87 0.91
N PRO A 138 11.17 3.19 1.12
CA PRO A 138 11.19 4.15 0.01
C PRO A 138 12.49 4.15 -0.81
N THR A 139 13.57 3.54 -0.31
CA THR A 139 14.85 3.49 -1.02
C THR A 139 15.12 2.17 -1.70
N LYS A 140 14.81 1.03 -1.04
CA LYS A 140 15.08 -0.32 -1.57
C LYS A 140 14.42 -1.43 -0.75
N PRO A 141 14.29 -2.65 -1.32
CA PRO A 141 13.87 -3.82 -0.58
C PRO A 141 15.03 -4.46 0.21
N TYR A 142 14.67 -5.11 1.33
CA TYR A 142 15.56 -5.91 2.18
C TYR A 142 14.91 -7.24 2.50
N ALA A 143 15.52 -8.35 2.12
CA ALA A 143 15.06 -9.67 2.51
C ALA A 143 15.66 -10.09 3.85
N LEU A 144 14.85 -10.68 4.72
CA LEU A 144 15.33 -11.33 5.93
C LEU A 144 16.07 -12.61 5.55
N GLN A 145 17.27 -12.83 6.12
CA GLN A 145 18.01 -14.06 5.92
C GLN A 145 17.25 -15.24 6.51
N LYS A 146 17.25 -16.39 5.82
CA LYS A 146 16.45 -17.58 6.18
C LYS A 146 16.67 -18.04 7.63
N ASP A 147 17.92 -17.98 8.10
CA ASP A 147 18.26 -18.45 9.45
C ASP A 147 18.19 -17.35 10.52
N ALA A 148 17.85 -16.11 10.14
CA ALA A 148 17.89 -14.99 11.07
C ALA A 148 16.92 -15.17 12.24
N LEU A 149 15.72 -15.71 11.99
CA LEU A 149 14.70 -15.97 13.02
C LEU A 149 15.10 -17.11 13.97
N ALA A 150 15.99 -18.01 13.56
CA ALA A 150 16.48 -19.09 14.40
C ALA A 150 17.76 -18.72 15.18
N THR A 151 18.55 -17.77 14.66
CA THR A 151 19.91 -17.46 15.20
C THR A 151 19.98 -16.17 16.00
N LYS A 152 18.99 -15.26 15.85
CA LYS A 152 18.98 -13.95 16.52
C LYS A 152 17.71 -13.77 17.33
N SER A 153 17.84 -13.02 18.43
CA SER A 153 16.66 -12.67 19.24
C SER A 153 15.73 -11.69 18.50
N SER A 154 14.43 -11.78 18.79
CA SER A 154 13.42 -10.86 18.24
C SER A 154 13.79 -9.40 18.47
N SER A 155 14.34 -9.06 19.66
CA SER A 155 14.79 -7.70 19.99
C SER A 155 15.96 -7.22 19.12
N GLN A 156 16.94 -8.10 18.78
CA GLN A 156 18.06 -7.75 17.91
C GLN A 156 17.58 -7.50 16.47
N LEU A 157 16.69 -8.35 15.97
CA LEU A 157 16.11 -8.21 14.64
C LEU A 157 15.25 -6.94 14.54
N SER A 158 14.42 -6.70 15.55
CA SER A 158 13.57 -5.51 15.62
C SER A 158 14.40 -4.23 15.61
N LYS A 159 15.40 -4.09 16.48
CA LYS A 159 16.27 -2.91 16.49
C LYS A 159 17.01 -2.69 15.17
N ALA A 160 17.51 -3.77 14.54
CA ALA A 160 18.17 -3.67 13.26
C ALA A 160 17.22 -3.17 12.16
N MET A 161 15.99 -3.69 12.12
CA MET A 161 14.97 -3.30 11.15
C MET A 161 14.49 -1.86 11.38
N GLN A 162 14.26 -1.44 12.64
CA GLN A 162 13.89 -0.06 12.98
C GLN A 162 14.94 0.95 12.50
N ASN A 163 16.22 0.64 12.68
CA ASN A 163 17.31 1.51 12.23
C ASN A 163 17.35 1.64 10.70
N ILE A 164 17.18 0.52 9.99
CA ILE A 164 17.12 0.51 8.52
C ILE A 164 15.91 1.33 8.07
N LEU A 165 14.74 1.03 8.60
CA LEU A 165 13.49 1.66 8.21
C LEU A 165 13.51 3.18 8.45
N LYS A 166 13.94 3.60 9.64
CA LYS A 166 14.08 5.03 9.99
C LYS A 166 15.02 5.75 9.05
N LYS A 167 16.21 5.18 8.80
CA LYS A 167 17.20 5.75 7.89
C LYS A 167 16.64 5.91 6.48
N ASP A 168 15.99 4.87 5.96
CA ASP A 168 15.51 4.84 4.59
C ASP A 168 14.28 5.71 4.37
N ILE A 169 13.38 5.82 5.34
CA ILE A 169 12.25 6.78 5.30
C ILE A 169 12.79 8.21 5.26
N LEU A 170 13.74 8.54 6.13
CA LEU A 170 14.31 9.89 6.18
C LEU A 170 15.11 10.22 4.91
N SER A 171 15.81 9.27 4.34
CA SER A 171 16.55 9.46 3.09
C SER A 171 15.62 9.52 1.88
N GLY A 172 14.70 8.56 1.74
CA GLY A 172 13.79 8.47 0.58
C GLY A 172 12.74 9.59 0.54
N GLY A 173 12.30 10.08 1.71
CA GLY A 173 11.36 11.20 1.79
C GLY A 173 11.98 12.59 1.56
N GLY A 174 13.29 12.70 1.36
CA GLY A 174 14.00 13.98 1.27
C GLY A 174 13.43 14.91 0.20
N GLN A 175 13.32 14.43 -1.03
CA GLN A 175 12.82 15.22 -2.16
C GLN A 175 11.37 15.72 -1.92
N TYR A 176 10.49 14.87 -1.40
CA TYR A 176 9.12 15.26 -1.09
C TYR A 176 9.08 16.37 -0.03
N ARG A 177 9.89 16.27 1.03
CA ARG A 177 9.98 17.30 2.06
C ARG A 177 10.55 18.60 1.54
N ASP A 178 11.55 18.55 0.63
CA ASP A 178 12.15 19.75 0.03
C ASP A 178 11.12 20.48 -0.83
N ILE A 179 10.39 19.77 -1.67
CA ILE A 179 9.30 20.35 -2.48
C ILE A 179 8.17 20.89 -1.59
N THR A 180 7.81 20.18 -0.51
CA THR A 180 6.80 20.68 0.44
C THR A 180 7.25 22.00 1.06
N ARG A 181 8.52 22.15 1.47
CA ARG A 181 9.06 23.39 2.01
C ARG A 181 9.05 24.51 0.97
N GLU A 182 9.40 24.19 -0.26
CA GLU A 182 9.36 25.14 -1.37
C GLU A 182 7.94 25.63 -1.65
N LEU A 183 6.97 24.71 -1.72
CA LEU A 183 5.56 25.05 -1.88
C LEU A 183 5.06 25.95 -0.75
N VAL A 184 5.43 25.67 0.51
CA VAL A 184 5.10 26.53 1.66
C VAL A 184 5.67 27.93 1.48
N ARG A 185 6.93 28.07 1.05
CA ARG A 185 7.56 29.36 0.81
C ARG A 185 6.84 30.13 -0.29
N LEU A 186 6.55 29.48 -1.41
CA LEU A 186 5.87 30.09 -2.56
C LEU A 186 4.42 30.47 -2.24
N THR A 187 3.68 29.61 -1.51
CA THR A 187 2.31 29.95 -1.09
C THR A 187 2.25 31.20 -0.20
N ARG A 188 3.24 31.35 0.69
CA ARG A 188 3.35 32.56 1.53
C ARG A 188 3.68 33.80 0.69
N SER A 189 4.66 33.69 -0.19
CA SER A 189 5.08 34.80 -1.02
C SER A 189 3.94 35.28 -1.93
N ILE A 190 3.31 34.38 -2.67
CA ILE A 190 2.20 34.70 -3.58
C ILE A 190 0.98 35.18 -2.78
N GLY A 191 0.67 34.53 -1.64
CA GLY A 191 -0.46 34.90 -0.80
C GLY A 191 -0.32 36.28 -0.15
N ASN A 192 0.90 36.71 0.19
CA ASN A 192 1.14 38.02 0.76
C ASN A 192 0.93 39.16 -0.26
N VAL A 193 1.26 38.97 -1.53
CA VAL A 193 0.94 39.93 -2.58
C VAL A 193 -0.57 40.21 -2.64
N GLY A 194 -1.38 39.15 -2.51
CA GLY A 194 -2.84 39.27 -2.43
C GLY A 194 -3.32 39.95 -1.15
N ALA A 195 -2.63 39.78 -0.01
CA ALA A 195 -3.00 40.39 1.27
C ALA A 195 -2.68 41.86 1.34
N VAL A 196 -1.54 42.30 0.86
CA VAL A 196 -1.11 43.73 0.78
C VAL A 196 -2.07 44.52 -0.12
N GLY A 197 -2.50 43.94 -1.24
CA GLY A 197 -3.55 44.54 -2.10
C GLY A 197 -4.92 44.68 -1.45
N ALA A 198 -5.20 43.97 -0.37
CA ALA A 198 -6.44 44.02 0.39
C ALA A 198 -6.38 44.92 1.65
N GLY A 199 -5.29 45.64 1.89
CA GLY A 199 -5.17 46.58 3.02
C GLY A 199 -4.82 45.95 4.37
N ALA A 200 -4.12 44.82 4.39
CA ALA A 200 -3.65 44.20 5.62
C ALA A 200 -2.50 45.02 6.25
N SER A 201 -2.60 45.22 7.57
CA SER A 201 -1.79 46.11 8.38
C SER A 201 -0.31 45.69 8.51
N ASP A 202 0.53 46.72 8.82
CA ASP A 202 2.00 46.74 8.94
C ASP A 202 2.68 45.64 9.81
N GLU A 203 1.95 44.84 10.56
CA GLU A 203 2.53 43.77 11.38
C GLU A 203 2.94 42.54 10.58
N ILE A 204 2.39 42.35 9.38
CA ILE A 204 2.70 41.19 8.50
C ILE A 204 3.98 41.44 7.72
N GLU A 205 4.37 42.69 7.51
CA GLU A 205 5.59 43.04 6.75
C GLU A 205 6.91 42.72 7.49
N ARG A 206 6.87 42.50 8.82
CA ARG A 206 8.10 42.30 9.61
C ARG A 206 8.57 40.84 9.73
N GLU A 207 7.76 39.90 9.42
CA GLU A 207 8.11 38.47 9.44
C GLU A 207 8.45 37.85 8.09
N ILE A 208 8.44 38.66 7.03
CA ILE A 208 8.87 38.24 5.69
C ILE A 208 10.38 38.22 5.68
N ASP A 209 10.94 37.01 5.66
CA ASP A 209 12.36 36.78 5.39
C ASP A 209 12.70 37.37 4.01
N SER A 210 13.12 38.61 4.03
CA SER A 210 13.20 39.49 2.85
C SER A 210 14.35 39.13 1.87
N GLU A 211 15.21 38.18 2.22
CA GLU A 211 16.43 37.95 1.45
C GLU A 211 16.29 37.03 0.23
N SER A 212 15.29 36.17 0.14
CA SER A 212 15.22 35.18 -0.96
C SER A 212 14.11 35.40 -1.98
N THR A 213 13.16 36.30 -1.74
CA THR A 213 11.93 36.39 -2.54
C THR A 213 11.82 37.69 -3.37
N MET A 214 12.62 38.69 -3.08
CA MET A 214 12.56 40.00 -3.78
C MET A 214 13.10 39.99 -5.22
N GLY A 215 13.62 38.88 -5.74
CA GLY A 215 14.21 38.80 -7.08
C GLY A 215 13.27 38.34 -8.19
N PHE A 216 12.10 37.76 -7.88
CA PHE A 216 11.23 37.19 -8.90
C PHE A 216 9.88 37.92 -8.96
N GLY A 217 9.46 38.31 -10.16
CA GLY A 217 8.11 38.82 -10.39
C GLY A 217 7.04 37.82 -10.04
N LEU A 218 5.79 38.25 -9.76
CA LEU A 218 4.67 37.41 -9.40
C LEU A 218 4.44 36.27 -10.42
N GLU A 219 4.57 36.56 -11.70
CA GLU A 219 4.44 35.57 -12.78
C GLU A 219 5.42 34.42 -12.62
N GLN A 220 6.70 34.71 -12.38
CA GLN A 220 7.73 33.70 -12.18
C GLN A 220 7.48 32.89 -10.90
N GLN A 221 6.99 33.51 -9.84
CA GLN A 221 6.64 32.81 -8.60
C GLN A 221 5.47 31.81 -8.82
N ILE A 222 4.46 32.20 -9.59
CA ILE A 222 3.34 31.31 -9.95
C ILE A 222 3.84 30.15 -10.80
N ASP A 223 4.73 30.38 -11.76
CA ASP A 223 5.32 29.33 -12.59
C ASP A 223 6.18 28.36 -11.76
N HIS A 224 7.00 28.87 -10.84
CA HIS A 224 7.74 28.01 -9.91
C HIS A 224 6.83 27.19 -9.03
N TYR A 225 5.75 27.78 -8.51
CA TYR A 225 4.78 27.09 -7.68
C TYR A 225 4.08 25.99 -8.47
N ARG A 226 3.66 26.25 -9.70
CA ARG A 226 3.06 25.27 -10.61
C ARG A 226 4.00 24.08 -10.86
N ASN A 227 5.27 24.37 -11.20
CA ASN A 227 6.29 23.34 -11.43
C ASN A 227 6.55 22.48 -10.18
N ALA A 228 6.59 23.10 -9.00
CA ALA A 228 6.75 22.38 -7.73
C ALA A 228 5.53 21.48 -7.43
N LEU A 229 4.30 21.94 -7.73
CA LEU A 229 3.09 21.11 -7.63
C LEU A 229 3.16 19.89 -8.55
N MET A 230 3.50 20.09 -9.83
CA MET A 230 3.64 18.99 -10.80
C MET A 230 4.72 17.99 -10.37
N THR A 231 5.82 18.48 -9.81
CA THR A 231 6.88 17.62 -9.29
C THR A 231 6.40 16.82 -8.07
N MET A 232 5.71 17.46 -7.13
CA MET A 232 5.11 16.76 -5.98
C MET A 232 4.14 15.66 -6.43
N GLU A 233 3.30 15.97 -7.41
CA GLU A 233 2.35 15.01 -7.97
C GLU A 233 3.06 13.82 -8.63
N SER A 234 4.13 14.07 -9.40
CA SER A 234 4.92 13.00 -10.02
C SER A 234 5.54 12.03 -9.01
N LEU A 235 5.86 12.52 -7.80
CA LEU A 235 6.38 11.68 -6.71
C LEU A 235 5.31 10.78 -6.09
N ARG A 236 4.02 11.06 -6.32
CA ARG A 236 2.88 10.34 -5.77
C ARG A 236 2.30 9.31 -6.75
N LEU A 237 2.74 9.30 -8.01
CA LEU A 237 2.21 8.38 -9.02
C LEU A 237 2.38 6.93 -8.60
N VAL A 238 1.26 6.21 -8.60
CA VAL A 238 1.24 4.76 -8.40
C VAL A 238 1.64 4.07 -9.70
N ASP A 239 2.78 3.39 -9.69
CA ASP A 239 3.25 2.64 -10.86
C ASP A 239 2.50 1.31 -10.98
N GLU A 240 1.39 1.34 -11.72
CA GLU A 240 0.53 0.19 -11.98
C GLU A 240 1.32 -0.98 -12.60
N LYS A 241 2.22 -0.69 -13.55
CA LYS A 241 3.02 -1.72 -14.23
C LYS A 241 3.92 -2.46 -13.25
N LYS A 242 4.50 -1.76 -12.29
CA LYS A 242 5.30 -2.38 -11.23
C LYS A 242 4.44 -3.22 -10.28
N LEU A 243 3.23 -2.77 -9.94
CA LEU A 243 2.31 -3.57 -9.13
C LEU A 243 1.89 -4.86 -9.84
N LEU A 244 1.59 -4.79 -11.13
CA LEU A 244 1.25 -5.96 -11.94
C LEU A 244 2.45 -6.92 -12.10
N ALA A 245 3.64 -6.40 -12.35
CA ALA A 245 4.86 -7.20 -12.42
C ALA A 245 5.16 -7.88 -11.06
N PHE A 246 4.93 -7.18 -9.96
CA PHE A 246 5.09 -7.73 -8.62
C PHE A 246 4.07 -8.85 -8.34
N ALA A 247 2.80 -8.69 -8.72
CA ALA A 247 1.80 -9.74 -8.63
C ALA A 247 2.20 -10.99 -9.42
N ASN A 248 2.68 -10.82 -10.66
CA ASN A 248 3.15 -11.91 -11.51
C ASN A 248 4.35 -12.65 -10.88
N LEU A 249 5.29 -11.93 -10.28
CA LEU A 249 6.38 -12.54 -9.54
C LEU A 249 5.86 -13.36 -8.36
N LEU A 250 4.96 -12.78 -7.56
CA LEU A 250 4.41 -13.45 -6.38
C LEU A 250 3.53 -14.66 -6.72
N LYS A 251 2.96 -14.72 -7.92
CA LYS A 251 2.22 -15.89 -8.40
C LYS A 251 3.09 -17.15 -8.43
N THR A 252 4.39 -17.01 -8.63
CA THR A 252 5.36 -18.14 -8.64
C THR A 252 5.83 -18.54 -7.24
N VAL A 253 5.60 -17.71 -6.23
CA VAL A 253 5.99 -17.98 -4.83
C VAL A 253 4.96 -18.91 -4.20
N PRO A 254 5.36 -20.10 -3.71
CA PRO A 254 4.44 -21.04 -3.09
C PRO A 254 3.98 -20.55 -1.71
N GLY A 255 2.85 -21.10 -1.25
CA GLY A 255 2.29 -20.81 0.06
C GLY A 255 1.60 -19.43 0.14
N ARG A 256 1.40 -18.98 1.37
CA ARG A 256 0.67 -17.75 1.66
C ARG A 256 1.56 -16.52 1.55
N LYS A 257 1.12 -15.54 0.80
CA LYS A 257 1.77 -14.24 0.62
C LYS A 257 0.92 -13.16 1.25
N THR A 258 1.46 -12.48 2.26
CA THR A 258 0.77 -11.40 2.97
C THR A 258 1.54 -10.10 2.80
N ILE A 259 0.86 -9.08 2.30
CA ILE A 259 1.41 -7.74 2.13
C ILE A 259 0.75 -6.80 3.13
N PHE A 260 1.56 -5.99 3.82
CA PHE A 260 1.11 -4.87 4.63
C PHE A 260 1.66 -3.60 4.01
N LEU A 261 0.78 -2.77 3.44
CA LEU A 261 1.13 -1.45 2.96
C LEU A 261 0.83 -0.42 4.05
N PHE A 262 1.87 0.22 4.56
CA PHE A 262 1.79 1.38 5.45
C PHE A 262 1.89 2.63 4.61
N TYR A 263 0.79 3.38 4.51
CA TYR A 263 0.68 4.59 3.72
C TYR A 263 0.33 5.77 4.64
N ALA A 264 1.17 6.81 4.65
CA ALA A 264 0.91 7.99 5.46
C ALA A 264 0.01 8.98 4.71
N ARG A 265 -0.98 9.56 5.43
CA ARG A 265 -1.79 10.67 4.92
C ARG A 265 -0.89 11.81 4.46
N GLU A 266 -1.15 12.34 3.29
CA GLU A 266 -0.33 13.37 2.64
C GLU A 266 -1.09 14.69 2.56
N TYR A 267 -0.35 15.78 2.69
CA TYR A 267 -0.88 17.13 2.58
C TYR A 267 -0.08 17.96 1.61
N ARG A 268 -0.79 18.73 0.80
CA ARG A 268 -0.24 19.66 -0.18
C ARG A 268 -0.44 21.09 0.29
N PRO A 269 0.60 21.93 0.34
CA PRO A 269 0.43 23.35 0.58
C PRO A 269 -0.22 24.03 -0.64
N GLU A 270 -1.35 24.68 -0.41
CA GLU A 270 -2.07 25.45 -1.43
C GLU A 270 -2.13 26.93 -1.05
N ILE A 271 -2.15 27.80 -2.04
CA ILE A 271 -2.41 29.23 -1.86
C ILE A 271 -3.84 29.40 -1.31
N ASN A 272 -3.99 30.27 -0.33
CA ASN A 272 -5.33 30.54 0.22
C ASN A 272 -6.31 30.96 -0.90
N PRO A 273 -7.46 30.33 -1.03
CA PRO A 273 -8.43 30.63 -2.08
C PRO A 273 -8.84 32.13 -2.13
N LYS A 274 -8.94 32.78 -0.97
CA LYS A 274 -9.20 34.23 -0.89
C LYS A 274 -8.07 35.06 -1.50
N ALA A 275 -6.83 34.66 -1.26
CA ALA A 275 -5.68 35.35 -1.85
C ALA A 275 -5.65 35.20 -3.39
N ILE A 276 -5.99 34.02 -3.91
CA ILE A 276 -6.13 33.80 -5.36
C ILE A 276 -7.20 34.71 -5.94
N GLN A 277 -8.39 34.81 -5.31
CA GLN A 277 -9.47 35.69 -5.77
C GLN A 277 -9.05 37.14 -5.79
N THR A 278 -8.33 37.61 -4.76
CA THR A 278 -7.81 38.96 -4.69
C THR A 278 -6.79 39.22 -5.81
N LEU A 279 -5.86 38.27 -6.04
CA LEU A 279 -4.88 38.38 -7.13
C LEU A 279 -5.57 38.40 -8.49
N MET A 280 -6.58 37.58 -8.73
CA MET A 280 -7.36 37.64 -9.99
C MET A 280 -8.03 38.98 -10.21
N SER A 281 -8.51 39.64 -9.14
CA SER A 281 -9.10 40.98 -9.23
C SER A 281 -8.05 42.08 -9.45
N LEU A 282 -6.87 41.96 -8.81
CA LEU A 282 -5.76 42.94 -8.97
C LEU A 282 -5.13 42.87 -10.35
N TYR A 283 -5.05 41.68 -10.94
CA TYR A 283 -4.38 41.45 -12.22
C TYR A 283 -5.34 41.10 -13.36
N GLN A 284 -6.61 41.59 -13.28
CA GLN A 284 -7.63 41.31 -14.29
C GLN A 284 -7.23 41.76 -15.70
N ASP A 285 -6.40 42.81 -15.82
CA ASP A 285 -5.90 43.37 -17.07
C ASP A 285 -4.59 42.71 -17.56
N ASN A 286 -4.06 41.70 -16.80
CA ASN A 286 -2.89 40.94 -17.19
C ASN A 286 -3.28 39.50 -17.55
N PRO A 287 -3.47 39.18 -18.85
CA PRO A 287 -3.94 37.88 -19.28
C PRO A 287 -2.97 36.73 -18.93
N THR A 288 -1.67 36.99 -18.84
CA THR A 288 -0.67 35.97 -18.48
C THR A 288 -0.83 35.53 -17.02
N ILE A 289 -0.87 36.48 -16.08
CA ILE A 289 -1.05 36.19 -14.65
C ILE A 289 -2.42 35.57 -14.42
N LEU A 290 -3.47 36.10 -15.04
CA LEU A 290 -4.82 35.57 -14.90
C LEU A 290 -4.91 34.11 -15.39
N GLY A 291 -4.32 33.83 -16.57
CA GLY A 291 -4.25 32.47 -17.12
C GLY A 291 -3.51 31.52 -16.18
N ASN A 292 -2.34 31.91 -15.69
CA ASN A 292 -1.56 31.09 -14.75
C ASN A 292 -2.30 30.81 -13.43
N LEU A 293 -3.04 31.79 -12.89
CA LEU A 293 -3.88 31.59 -11.70
C LEU A 293 -5.06 30.65 -11.97
N MET A 294 -5.67 30.72 -13.17
CA MET A 294 -6.72 29.79 -13.57
C MET A 294 -6.21 28.35 -13.72
N ASP A 295 -5.01 28.17 -14.28
CA ASP A 295 -4.37 26.86 -14.41
C ASP A 295 -4.12 26.21 -13.05
N LEU A 296 -3.84 26.99 -12.00
CA LEU A 296 -3.71 26.44 -10.63
C LEU A 296 -5.00 25.76 -10.16
N PHE A 297 -6.18 26.27 -10.50
CA PHE A 297 -7.44 25.61 -10.13
C PHE A 297 -7.61 24.25 -10.82
N LEU A 298 -7.11 24.09 -12.04
CA LEU A 298 -7.11 22.81 -12.74
C LEU A 298 -6.17 21.82 -12.06
N LEU A 299 -4.95 22.28 -11.70
CA LEU A 299 -3.99 21.47 -10.94
C LEU A 299 -4.51 21.07 -9.55
N TYR A 300 -5.25 21.95 -8.87
CA TYR A 300 -5.83 21.64 -7.55
C TYR A 300 -6.95 20.60 -7.62
N LYS A 301 -7.60 20.48 -8.77
CA LYS A 301 -8.65 19.48 -9.01
C LYS A 301 -8.12 18.18 -9.60
N HIS A 302 -6.86 18.16 -10.01
CA HIS A 302 -6.27 16.94 -10.55
C HIS A 302 -6.15 15.86 -9.47
N GLU A 303 -6.62 14.65 -9.79
CA GLU A 303 -6.57 13.48 -8.93
C GLU A 303 -5.58 12.46 -9.49
N THR A 304 -4.71 11.95 -8.64
CA THR A 304 -3.79 10.88 -9.00
C THR A 304 -4.52 9.56 -8.85
N THR A 305 -4.89 8.94 -9.96
CA THR A 305 -5.58 7.66 -9.97
C THR A 305 -4.75 6.59 -10.67
N PHE A 306 -5.05 5.33 -10.38
CA PHE A 306 -4.50 4.18 -11.07
C PHE A 306 -5.59 3.13 -11.33
N ASN A 307 -5.37 2.23 -12.28
CA ASN A 307 -6.35 1.19 -12.58
C ASN A 307 -6.34 0.10 -11.51
N SER A 308 -7.04 0.34 -10.41
CA SER A 308 -7.16 -0.60 -9.29
C SER A 308 -7.86 -1.90 -9.69
N GLU A 309 -8.71 -1.90 -10.73
CA GLU A 309 -9.41 -3.09 -11.24
C GLU A 309 -8.44 -4.15 -11.75
N LEU A 310 -7.43 -3.75 -12.53
CA LEU A 310 -6.40 -4.67 -13.02
C LEU A 310 -5.53 -5.18 -11.88
N VAL A 311 -5.10 -4.29 -10.99
CA VAL A 311 -4.22 -4.63 -9.87
C VAL A 311 -4.91 -5.58 -8.89
N LYS A 312 -6.18 -5.32 -8.51
CA LYS A 312 -6.91 -6.19 -7.57
C LYS A 312 -7.10 -7.61 -8.14
N LYS A 313 -7.41 -7.74 -9.44
CA LYS A 313 -7.53 -9.05 -10.10
C LYS A 313 -6.19 -9.79 -10.14
N ALA A 314 -5.10 -9.10 -10.47
CA ALA A 314 -3.77 -9.68 -10.49
C ALA A 314 -3.31 -10.13 -9.10
N PHE A 315 -3.60 -9.35 -8.05
CA PHE A 315 -3.25 -9.70 -6.67
C PHE A 315 -4.10 -10.88 -6.15
N ALA A 316 -5.40 -10.89 -6.47
CA ALA A 316 -6.27 -12.02 -6.12
C ALA A 316 -5.83 -13.31 -6.83
N ASP A 317 -5.48 -13.25 -8.12
CA ASP A 317 -4.97 -14.38 -8.89
C ASP A 317 -3.63 -14.92 -8.36
N ALA A 318 -2.75 -14.01 -7.92
CA ALA A 318 -1.49 -14.40 -7.28
C ALA A 318 -1.66 -15.01 -5.87
N GLY A 319 -2.88 -15.07 -5.33
CA GLY A 319 -3.15 -15.55 -3.97
C GLY A 319 -2.52 -14.69 -2.88
N ILE A 320 -2.42 -13.39 -3.13
CA ILE A 320 -1.92 -12.40 -2.19
C ILE A 320 -3.03 -12.01 -1.23
N VAL A 321 -2.73 -11.85 0.05
CA VAL A 321 -3.57 -11.15 1.03
C VAL A 321 -2.95 -9.77 1.25
N PHE A 322 -3.66 -8.72 0.84
CA PHE A 322 -3.16 -7.36 0.90
C PHE A 322 -3.87 -6.57 1.99
N HIS A 323 -3.13 -6.11 3.00
CA HIS A 323 -3.63 -5.24 4.06
C HIS A 323 -3.19 -3.80 3.81
N PHE A 324 -4.13 -2.88 3.90
CA PHE A 324 -3.89 -1.46 3.75
C PHE A 324 -3.97 -0.76 5.11
N ILE A 325 -2.83 -0.29 5.62
CA ILE A 325 -2.73 0.46 6.88
C ILE A 325 -2.51 1.93 6.54
N PHE A 326 -3.60 2.69 6.55
CA PHE A 326 -3.58 4.11 6.29
C PHE A 326 -3.30 4.86 7.60
N MET A 327 -2.10 5.43 7.67
CA MET A 327 -1.62 6.13 8.85
C MET A 327 -2.13 7.56 8.86
N GLU A 328 -3.05 7.87 9.77
CA GLU A 328 -3.56 9.21 9.95
C GLU A 328 -2.50 10.15 10.53
N ARG A 329 -2.39 11.31 9.92
CA ARG A 329 -1.56 12.43 10.39
C ARG A 329 -2.42 13.68 10.44
N LYS A 330 -2.17 14.53 11.43
CA LYS A 330 -2.78 15.86 11.46
C LYS A 330 -2.04 16.78 10.50
N SER A 331 -2.80 17.61 9.78
CA SER A 331 -2.18 18.68 9.00
C SER A 331 -1.43 19.62 9.94
N GLN A 332 -0.22 20.01 9.56
CA GLN A 332 0.46 21.08 10.26
C GLN A 332 -0.19 22.40 9.86
N ARG A 333 -0.51 23.23 10.86
CA ARG A 333 -0.92 24.60 10.56
C ARG A 333 0.30 25.36 10.09
N VAL A 334 0.27 25.82 8.85
CA VAL A 334 1.32 26.64 8.26
C VAL A 334 0.74 28.02 7.99
N PHE A 335 1.29 29.03 8.63
CA PHE A 335 0.85 30.41 8.39
C PHE A 335 1.01 30.76 6.90
N GLY A 336 -0.02 31.36 6.30
CA GLY A 336 0.00 31.80 4.90
C GLY A 336 -0.20 30.67 3.87
N ALA A 337 -0.35 29.39 4.27
CA ALA A 337 -0.62 28.28 3.38
C ALA A 337 -1.85 27.49 3.86
N PHE A 338 -2.64 27.05 2.92
CA PHE A 338 -3.72 26.10 3.17
C PHE A 338 -3.20 24.68 2.92
N MET A 339 -3.25 23.81 3.94
CA MET A 339 -2.78 22.43 3.83
C MET A 339 -3.93 21.52 3.41
N ARG A 340 -4.01 21.21 2.12
CA ARG A 340 -5.06 20.33 1.58
C ARG A 340 -4.62 18.87 1.64
N GLU A 341 -5.50 18.00 2.11
CA GLU A 341 -5.30 16.56 1.98
C GLU A 341 -5.37 16.16 0.51
N GLN A 342 -4.43 15.28 0.10
CA GLN A 342 -4.36 14.79 -1.29
C GLN A 342 -4.35 13.25 -1.39
N SER A 343 -4.24 12.53 -0.28
CA SER A 343 -4.22 11.05 -0.31
C SER A 343 -5.62 10.43 -0.52
N GLU A 344 -6.68 11.23 -0.49
CA GLU A 344 -8.05 10.78 -0.77
C GLU A 344 -8.23 10.23 -2.19
N ASP A 345 -7.40 10.66 -3.15
CA ASP A 345 -7.45 10.23 -4.55
C ASP A 345 -7.01 8.77 -4.76
N ILE A 346 -5.98 8.31 -4.04
CA ILE A 346 -5.45 6.94 -4.18
C ILE A 346 -5.97 5.97 -3.13
N PHE A 347 -6.54 6.47 -2.04
CA PHE A 347 -7.08 5.67 -0.94
C PHE A 347 -8.11 4.63 -1.40
N PRO A 348 -9.13 4.97 -2.24
CA PRO A 348 -10.13 4.01 -2.70
C PRO A 348 -9.51 2.83 -3.44
N GLY A 349 -8.51 3.08 -4.29
CA GLY A 349 -7.85 2.03 -5.06
C GLY A 349 -7.17 0.98 -4.17
N PHE A 350 -6.43 1.39 -3.16
CA PHE A 350 -5.79 0.45 -2.24
C PHE A 350 -6.78 -0.25 -1.30
N ARG A 351 -7.84 0.45 -0.86
CA ARG A 351 -8.93 -0.16 -0.11
C ARG A 351 -9.61 -1.28 -0.92
N ASP A 352 -9.88 -1.04 -2.18
CA ASP A 352 -10.54 -2.01 -3.06
C ASP A 352 -9.64 -3.22 -3.35
N ILE A 353 -8.31 -3.02 -3.47
CA ILE A 353 -7.34 -4.12 -3.55
C ILE A 353 -7.36 -4.94 -2.25
N ALA A 354 -7.38 -4.30 -1.09
CA ALA A 354 -7.46 -5.00 0.19
C ALA A 354 -8.72 -5.87 0.27
N ALA A 355 -9.88 -5.31 -0.04
CA ALA A 355 -11.14 -6.06 -0.05
C ALA A 355 -11.12 -7.23 -1.04
N ALA A 356 -10.64 -7.03 -2.27
CA ALA A 356 -10.60 -8.06 -3.31
C ALA A 356 -9.64 -9.22 -3.02
N THR A 357 -8.64 -9.01 -2.18
CA THR A 357 -7.65 -10.03 -1.80
C THR A 357 -7.96 -10.68 -0.44
N GLY A 358 -9.10 -10.33 0.16
CA GLY A 358 -9.45 -10.77 1.50
C GLY A 358 -8.59 -10.12 2.59
N GLY A 359 -7.90 -9.02 2.34
CA GLY A 359 -7.22 -8.23 3.35
C GLY A 359 -8.17 -7.31 4.10
N ILE A 360 -7.61 -6.47 4.95
CA ILE A 360 -8.38 -5.44 5.67
C ILE A 360 -7.75 -4.07 5.45
N THR A 361 -8.59 -3.03 5.54
CA THR A 361 -8.16 -1.65 5.56
C THR A 361 -8.30 -1.11 6.97
N GLU A 362 -7.22 -0.57 7.52
CA GLU A 362 -7.14 0.06 8.82
C GLU A 362 -6.79 1.54 8.67
N ILE A 363 -7.56 2.41 9.31
CA ILE A 363 -7.31 3.86 9.34
C ILE A 363 -7.03 4.24 10.79
N SER A 364 -5.81 4.71 11.08
CA SER A 364 -5.42 4.92 12.47
C SER A 364 -4.21 5.84 12.65
N GLN A 365 -4.17 6.54 13.77
CA GLN A 365 -2.99 7.23 14.26
C GLN A 365 -2.01 6.29 14.99
N ASN A 366 -2.34 5.00 15.14
CA ASN A 366 -1.50 4.00 15.76
C ASN A 366 -1.27 2.82 14.80
N PRO A 367 -0.24 2.89 13.94
CA PRO A 367 0.06 1.83 12.97
C PRO A 367 0.42 0.49 13.63
N GLY A 368 1.00 0.50 14.84
CA GLY A 368 1.31 -0.72 15.59
C GLY A 368 0.07 -1.49 15.99
N ALA A 369 -0.95 -0.81 16.54
CA ALA A 369 -2.23 -1.44 16.89
C ALA A 369 -2.98 -1.93 15.63
N SER A 370 -2.96 -1.17 14.54
CA SER A 370 -3.57 -1.57 13.26
C SER A 370 -2.89 -2.80 12.66
N PHE A 371 -1.56 -2.83 12.70
CA PHE A 371 -0.78 -3.98 12.25
C PHE A 371 -1.08 -5.22 13.11
N ALA A 372 -1.17 -5.07 14.44
CA ALA A 372 -1.52 -6.17 15.34
C ALA A 372 -2.90 -6.76 15.00
N ARG A 373 -3.93 -5.91 14.78
CA ARG A 373 -5.26 -6.38 14.35
C ARG A 373 -5.22 -7.08 12.99
N ALA A 374 -4.56 -6.48 12.00
CA ALA A 374 -4.48 -7.04 10.65
C ALA A 374 -3.73 -8.38 10.62
N SER A 375 -2.63 -8.49 11.37
CA SER A 375 -1.86 -9.73 11.47
C SER A 375 -2.62 -10.83 12.20
N ALA A 376 -3.28 -10.50 13.32
CA ALA A 376 -4.10 -11.45 14.07
C ALA A 376 -5.29 -11.96 13.25
N ALA A 377 -6.02 -11.04 12.58
CA ALA A 377 -7.12 -11.41 11.70
C ALA A 377 -6.70 -12.28 10.51
N SER A 378 -5.40 -12.35 10.22
CA SER A 378 -4.83 -13.14 9.11
C SER A 378 -4.08 -14.38 9.56
N ALA A 379 -3.95 -14.64 10.86
CA ALA A 379 -3.13 -15.74 11.37
C ALA A 379 -3.74 -17.12 11.02
N ASP A 380 -5.04 -17.25 11.23
CA ASP A 380 -5.78 -18.49 11.06
C ASP A 380 -6.77 -18.41 9.90
N TYR A 381 -6.98 -19.51 9.19
CA TYR A 381 -7.87 -19.56 8.04
C TYR A 381 -8.27 -21.00 7.70
N TYR A 382 -9.39 -21.12 6.98
CA TYR A 382 -9.74 -22.32 6.26
C TYR A 382 -9.14 -22.27 4.86
N LEU A 383 -8.55 -23.34 4.39
CA LEU A 383 -8.22 -23.53 3.00
C LEU A 383 -9.21 -24.51 2.39
N LEU A 384 -10.13 -23.97 1.59
CA LEU A 384 -11.05 -24.77 0.79
C LEU A 384 -10.40 -25.09 -0.55
N CYS A 385 -10.58 -26.31 -1.01
CA CYS A 385 -10.13 -26.73 -2.32
C CYS A 385 -11.30 -27.25 -3.14
N TYR A 386 -11.33 -26.91 -4.44
CA TYR A 386 -12.33 -27.45 -5.37
C TYR A 386 -11.73 -27.65 -6.76
N ILE A 387 -12.38 -28.48 -7.57
CA ILE A 387 -12.02 -28.72 -8.97
C ILE A 387 -12.86 -27.80 -9.83
N PRO A 388 -12.25 -26.88 -10.60
CA PRO A 388 -13.00 -26.01 -11.47
C PRO A 388 -13.68 -26.80 -12.59
N PRO A 389 -14.92 -26.43 -13.02
CA PRO A 389 -15.59 -27.11 -14.10
C PRO A 389 -14.83 -26.98 -15.43
N ALA A 390 -14.75 -28.09 -16.18
CA ALA A 390 -14.07 -28.14 -17.48
C ALA A 390 -14.80 -27.31 -18.57
N SER A 391 -16.09 -27.08 -18.41
CA SER A 391 -16.93 -26.31 -19.32
C SER A 391 -16.84 -24.83 -19.00
N GLY A 392 -16.07 -24.10 -19.79
CA GLY A 392 -15.91 -22.65 -19.64
C GLY A 392 -14.46 -22.19 -19.83
N ALA A 393 -13.70 -22.87 -20.68
CA ALA A 393 -12.32 -22.53 -21.04
C ALA A 393 -12.21 -21.21 -21.83
N GLY A 394 -12.85 -20.14 -21.33
CA GLY A 394 -12.50 -18.79 -21.70
C GLY A 394 -11.33 -18.34 -20.81
N SER A 395 -10.29 -17.79 -21.40
CA SER A 395 -9.11 -17.22 -20.73
C SER A 395 -9.44 -15.93 -19.95
N GLY A 396 -10.50 -15.97 -19.09
CA GLY A 396 -11.01 -14.82 -18.37
C GLY A 396 -10.76 -14.91 -16.85
N PHE A 397 -11.02 -13.80 -16.17
CA PHE A 397 -11.01 -13.78 -14.71
C PHE A 397 -12.29 -14.41 -14.18
N ARG A 398 -12.18 -15.45 -13.34
CA ARG A 398 -13.29 -16.13 -12.68
C ARG A 398 -13.45 -15.64 -11.27
N THR A 399 -14.67 -15.27 -10.90
CA THR A 399 -14.99 -14.78 -9.57
C THR A 399 -15.29 -15.94 -8.62
N ILE A 400 -14.87 -15.80 -7.36
CA ILE A 400 -15.13 -16.78 -6.30
C ILE A 400 -15.92 -16.10 -5.19
N GLN A 401 -17.03 -16.71 -4.79
CA GLN A 401 -17.79 -16.34 -3.61
C GLN A 401 -17.92 -17.56 -2.70
N VAL A 402 -17.63 -17.38 -1.41
CA VAL A 402 -17.83 -18.41 -0.38
C VAL A 402 -18.92 -17.96 0.58
N LYS A 403 -19.84 -18.85 0.87
CA LYS A 403 -20.89 -18.66 1.89
C LYS A 403 -20.76 -19.72 2.96
N VAL A 404 -21.23 -19.40 4.16
CA VAL A 404 -21.35 -20.35 5.27
C VAL A 404 -22.84 -20.56 5.56
N ASN A 405 -23.29 -21.81 5.46
CA ASN A 405 -24.67 -22.19 5.70
C ASN A 405 -24.78 -22.85 7.10
N LYS A 406 -24.86 -21.99 8.14
CA LYS A 406 -25.08 -22.46 9.53
C LYS A 406 -26.28 -21.70 10.11
N PRO A 407 -27.41 -22.35 10.38
CA PRO A 407 -28.61 -21.70 10.84
C PRO A 407 -28.40 -20.86 12.11
N GLY A 408 -28.96 -19.67 12.15
CA GLY A 408 -28.93 -18.79 13.32
C GLY A 408 -27.64 -17.99 13.54
N ALA A 409 -26.65 -18.07 12.63
CA ALA A 409 -25.41 -17.33 12.73
C ALA A 409 -25.27 -16.30 11.58
N ALA A 410 -24.89 -15.06 11.92
CA ALA A 410 -24.56 -14.01 10.97
C ALA A 410 -23.04 -13.85 10.89
N TYR A 411 -22.39 -14.70 10.09
CA TYR A 411 -20.94 -14.67 9.93
C TYR A 411 -20.48 -13.70 8.87
N THR A 412 -19.34 -13.06 9.12
CA THR A 412 -18.58 -12.35 8.09
C THR A 412 -17.61 -13.32 7.44
N VAL A 413 -17.79 -13.57 6.13
CA VAL A 413 -16.94 -14.45 5.34
C VAL A 413 -16.01 -13.62 4.48
N VAL A 414 -14.72 -13.91 4.53
CA VAL A 414 -13.67 -13.18 3.81
C VAL A 414 -12.86 -14.16 2.97
N ASN A 415 -12.88 -13.98 1.65
CA ASN A 415 -12.10 -14.76 0.69
C ASN A 415 -11.56 -13.85 -0.43
N ARG A 416 -10.66 -14.37 -1.25
CA ARG A 416 -10.17 -13.64 -2.43
C ARG A 416 -11.23 -13.54 -3.52
N LEU A 417 -11.19 -12.46 -4.33
CA LEU A 417 -12.16 -12.18 -5.38
C LEU A 417 -12.24 -13.29 -6.44
N GLY A 418 -11.10 -13.88 -6.82
CA GLY A 418 -11.08 -14.88 -7.89
C GLY A 418 -9.67 -15.16 -8.41
N TYR A 419 -9.59 -15.68 -9.64
CA TYR A 419 -8.35 -16.05 -10.32
C TYR A 419 -8.52 -15.99 -11.84
N PHE A 420 -7.42 -15.93 -12.60
CA PHE A 420 -7.45 -16.10 -14.06
C PHE A 420 -7.42 -17.59 -14.43
N ALA A 421 -8.44 -18.04 -15.17
CA ALA A 421 -8.45 -19.37 -15.74
C ALA A 421 -7.28 -19.54 -16.72
N ARG A 422 -6.64 -20.72 -16.68
CA ARG A 422 -5.51 -21.10 -17.55
C ARG A 422 -5.94 -22.04 -18.64
#